data_b5ac25f6b4c1cd8890ac6f8450683789
#
_entry.id   b5ac25f6b4c1cd8890ac6f8450683789
#
_cell.length_a   1.000
_cell.length_b   1.000
_cell.length_c   1.000
_cell.angle_alpha   90.00
_cell.angle_beta   90.00
_cell.angle_gamma   90.00
#
_symmetry.space_group_name_H-M   'P 1'
#
loop_
_entity.id
_entity.type
_entity.pdbx_description
1 polymer ?
#
loop_
_entity_poly.entity_id
_entity_poly.type
_entity_poly.pdbx_seq_one_letter_code
_entity_poly.pdbx_strand_id
1 'polypeptide(L)'
;MLRLVLLVVVCLSSYSVLGFVRGPAANSFSRRSSLKMMSDLNLAAMPTVEEWLDVADPKLKKATLAMFRACKEIAYKIRTASCDKMACFNEFGDEQLAIDILANNVIFDNLKASGAVATASSEETPTEDPMGGSGYSVAFDPLDGSSVIDTNFAVGTIWGCWPGDKLTGISGRQLKAAGIAVYGPRTTITVALDNLPHSHEFLLVDDFSAMHGQWIKTNEFMSIGEGKLFAPGNLRATQDNPGYQELFQYYMENMYQLRYTGGMVPDVNQIMVKGKGVFMNVNSKKTKSKLRVLYEVAPIAYLIEKAGGLSSEGEKSALDISIDTTEQTSQVAYGSPDEVKRFEKLVGRKYL
;
A
#
# COMPACT_ATOMS: atom_id res chain seq x y z
N MET A 1 -0.41 -25.82 59.39
CA MET A 1 0.56 -26.90 59.25
C MET A 1 0.69 -27.27 57.81
N LEU A 2 1.67 -27.18 57.21
CA LEU A 2 2.67 -27.78 56.32
C LEU A 2 3.15 -26.76 55.27
N ARG A 3 4.42 -26.39 55.43
CA ARG A 3 5.25 -25.67 54.43
C ARG A 3 5.66 -26.63 53.33
N LEU A 4 5.52 -26.25 52.07
CA LEU A 4 6.18 -26.94 50.96
C LEU A 4 7.23 -26.00 50.37
N VAL A 5 8.47 -26.44 50.43
CA VAL A 5 9.66 -25.75 49.94
C VAL A 5 9.79 -26.13 48.47
N LEU A 6 9.93 -25.13 47.56
CA LEU A 6 10.21 -25.35 46.16
C LEU A 6 11.73 -25.32 45.93
N LEU A 7 12.29 -26.48 45.53
CA LEU A 7 13.69 -26.64 45.19
C LEU A 7 13.87 -26.30 43.69
N VAL A 8 14.67 -25.27 43.38
CA VAL A 8 15.10 -24.98 42.00
C VAL A 8 16.43 -25.70 41.77
N VAL A 9 16.42 -26.68 40.85
CA VAL A 9 17.65 -27.36 40.39
C VAL A 9 18.12 -26.67 39.11
N VAL A 10 19.29 -26.05 39.17
CA VAL A 10 20.03 -25.55 38.02
C VAL A 10 20.92 -26.65 37.50
N CYS A 11 20.65 -27.20 36.32
CA CYS A 11 21.56 -28.07 35.59
C CYS A 11 22.42 -27.24 34.62
N LEU A 12 23.68 -27.06 34.99
CA LEU A 12 24.75 -26.69 34.07
C LEU A 12 25.31 -27.98 33.45
N SER A 13 25.18 -28.14 32.15
CA SER A 13 25.93 -29.16 31.40
C SER A 13 26.75 -28.50 30.29
N SER A 14 28.05 -28.60 30.49
CA SER A 14 29.12 -28.28 29.55
C SER A 14 29.07 -29.23 28.35
N TYR A 15 29.11 -28.75 27.13
CA TYR A 15 29.49 -29.57 25.99
C TYR A 15 30.64 -28.94 25.22
N SER A 16 31.59 -29.79 24.99
CA SER A 16 32.89 -29.59 24.38
C SER A 16 32.83 -29.31 22.88
N VAL A 17 33.79 -28.54 22.43
CA VAL A 17 34.18 -28.16 21.08
C VAL A 17 34.52 -29.42 20.24
N LEU A 18 33.88 -29.52 19.08
CA LEU A 18 34.35 -30.36 17.96
C LEU A 18 34.50 -29.48 16.74
N GLY A 19 35.72 -29.40 16.22
CA GLY A 19 36.11 -28.59 15.10
C GLY A 19 35.48 -29.09 13.79
N PHE A 20 34.99 -28.16 12.99
CA PHE A 20 34.61 -28.42 11.61
C PHE A 20 35.58 -27.73 10.64
N VAL A 21 36.05 -28.55 9.70
CA VAL A 21 36.96 -28.24 8.61
C VAL A 21 36.32 -27.20 7.66
N ARG A 22 37.07 -26.18 7.32
CA ARG A 22 36.69 -25.15 6.33
C ARG A 22 36.76 -25.73 4.91
N GLY A 23 35.61 -25.74 4.20
CA GLY A 23 35.50 -25.84 2.75
C GLY A 23 35.48 -24.43 2.12
N PRO A 24 35.77 -24.29 0.82
CA PRO A 24 36.04 -22.97 0.19
C PRO A 24 34.79 -22.08 0.06
N ALA A 25 35.05 -20.78 0.24
CA ALA A 25 34.09 -19.71 0.30
C ALA A 25 33.20 -19.61 -0.96
N ALA A 26 31.90 -19.80 -0.76
CA ALA A 26 30.89 -19.25 -1.65
C ALA A 26 30.68 -17.77 -1.26
N ASN A 27 30.84 -16.85 -2.21
CA ASN A 27 30.57 -15.44 -2.05
C ASN A 27 29.08 -15.22 -1.66
N SER A 28 28.80 -15.18 -0.38
CA SER A 28 27.53 -14.71 0.12
C SER A 28 27.56 -13.19 0.15
N PHE A 29 26.83 -12.56 -0.73
CA PHE A 29 26.39 -11.16 -0.57
C PHE A 29 25.57 -11.08 0.70
N SER A 30 26.24 -10.86 1.83
CA SER A 30 25.61 -10.54 3.10
C SER A 30 25.07 -9.11 3.01
N ARG A 31 23.84 -8.93 2.54
CA ARG A 31 23.04 -7.76 2.90
C ARG A 31 22.70 -7.88 4.38
N ARG A 32 23.55 -7.41 5.24
CA ARG A 32 23.16 -6.96 6.58
C ARG A 32 22.30 -5.70 6.40
N SER A 33 20.99 -5.87 6.22
CA SER A 33 20.04 -4.85 6.64
C SER A 33 20.10 -4.82 8.16
N SER A 34 21.03 -4.05 8.70
CA SER A 34 20.95 -3.65 10.10
C SER A 34 19.66 -2.84 10.21
N LEU A 35 18.62 -3.41 10.82
CA LEU A 35 17.58 -2.63 11.47
C LEU A 35 18.29 -1.78 12.54
N LYS A 36 18.78 -0.60 12.14
CA LYS A 36 19.15 0.43 13.08
C LYS A 36 17.88 0.75 13.87
N MET A 37 17.92 0.60 15.17
CA MET A 37 16.84 1.08 16.02
C MET A 37 16.63 2.57 15.72
N MET A 38 15.41 3.07 15.75
CA MET A 38 15.10 4.48 15.46
C MET A 38 15.86 5.46 16.36
N SER A 39 16.29 5.02 17.56
CA SER A 39 17.20 5.76 18.45
C SER A 39 18.57 6.07 17.81
N ASP A 40 19.01 5.27 16.80
CA ASP A 40 20.30 5.45 16.12
C ASP A 40 20.16 6.22 14.79
N LEU A 41 18.91 6.51 14.34
CA LEU A 41 18.63 7.34 13.19
C LEU A 41 18.67 8.79 13.63
N ASN A 42 19.62 9.55 13.10
CA ASN A 42 19.60 11.01 13.24
C ASN A 42 18.47 11.54 12.31
N LEU A 43 17.23 11.50 12.78
CA LEU A 43 16.05 11.94 12.01
C LEU A 43 16.20 13.39 11.53
N ALA A 44 16.88 14.24 12.32
CA ALA A 44 17.12 15.64 11.96
C ALA A 44 18.08 15.81 10.76
N ALA A 45 18.81 14.78 10.36
CA ALA A 45 19.68 14.78 9.18
C ALA A 45 19.01 14.18 7.93
N MET A 46 17.79 13.68 8.05
CA MET A 46 17.03 13.10 6.92
C MET A 46 16.11 14.16 6.29
N PRO A 47 15.95 14.16 4.96
CA PRO A 47 15.10 15.15 4.31
C PRO A 47 13.64 15.01 4.75
N THR A 48 13.01 16.15 4.98
CA THR A 48 11.56 16.26 5.14
C THR A 48 10.85 16.06 3.81
N VAL A 49 9.54 15.84 3.85
CA VAL A 49 8.74 15.75 2.62
C VAL A 49 8.74 17.07 1.85
N GLU A 50 8.76 18.20 2.54
CA GLU A 50 8.81 19.53 1.94
C GLU A 50 10.08 19.72 1.11
N GLU A 51 11.23 19.34 1.65
CA GLU A 51 12.55 19.39 0.98
C GLU A 51 12.62 18.39 -0.19
N TRP A 52 12.12 17.18 0.01
CA TRP A 52 12.10 16.15 -1.04
C TRP A 52 11.24 16.56 -2.24
N LEU A 53 10.14 17.28 -2.00
CA LEU A 53 9.23 17.76 -3.05
C LEU A 53 9.74 19.02 -3.78
N ASP A 54 10.89 19.59 -3.44
CA ASP A 54 11.45 20.75 -4.16
C ASP A 54 11.80 20.45 -5.62
N VAL A 55 11.93 19.17 -5.99
CA VAL A 55 12.16 18.72 -7.37
C VAL A 55 10.88 18.65 -8.21
N ALA A 56 9.70 18.74 -7.59
CA ALA A 56 8.41 18.64 -8.26
C ALA A 56 7.95 20.01 -8.80
N ASP A 57 7.07 19.97 -9.80
CA ASP A 57 6.32 21.16 -10.22
C ASP A 57 5.63 21.81 -9.00
N PRO A 58 5.61 23.15 -8.89
CA PRO A 58 5.06 23.82 -7.71
C PRO A 58 3.60 23.48 -7.38
N LYS A 59 2.77 23.21 -8.40
CA LYS A 59 1.37 22.78 -8.16
C LYS A 59 1.31 21.32 -7.74
N LEU A 60 2.13 20.44 -8.35
CA LEU A 60 2.24 19.05 -7.93
C LEU A 60 2.73 18.95 -6.49
N LYS A 61 3.74 19.75 -6.11
CA LYS A 61 4.20 19.86 -4.73
C LYS A 61 3.06 20.23 -3.78
N LYS A 62 2.25 21.24 -4.12
CA LYS A 62 1.11 21.67 -3.28
C LYS A 62 0.04 20.58 -3.16
N ALA A 63 -0.31 19.92 -4.26
CA ALA A 63 -1.30 18.84 -4.26
C ALA A 63 -0.80 17.64 -3.43
N THR A 64 0.47 17.23 -3.60
CA THR A 64 1.09 16.15 -2.84
C THR A 64 1.15 16.49 -1.35
N LEU A 65 1.60 17.69 -0.98
CA LEU A 65 1.63 18.14 0.42
C LEU A 65 0.23 18.21 1.04
N ALA A 66 -0.83 18.49 0.25
CA ALA A 66 -2.20 18.42 0.74
C ALA A 66 -2.57 16.98 1.16
N MET A 67 -2.17 15.96 0.37
CA MET A 67 -2.36 14.56 0.74
C MET A 67 -1.59 14.19 2.01
N PHE A 68 -0.32 14.60 2.13
CA PHE A 68 0.47 14.36 3.34
C PHE A 68 -0.17 15.00 4.59
N ARG A 69 -0.73 16.21 4.48
CA ARG A 69 -1.46 16.87 5.58
C ARG A 69 -2.74 16.12 5.93
N ALA A 70 -3.52 15.75 4.91
CA ALA A 70 -4.75 14.98 5.12
C ALA A 70 -4.47 13.63 5.80
N CYS A 71 -3.49 12.87 5.32
CA CYS A 71 -3.11 11.60 5.92
C CYS A 71 -2.62 11.74 7.37
N LYS A 72 -1.91 12.82 7.69
CA LYS A 72 -1.53 13.12 9.09
C LYS A 72 -2.76 13.38 9.96
N GLU A 73 -3.71 14.17 9.47
CA GLU A 73 -4.94 14.46 10.19
C GLU A 73 -5.78 13.19 10.41
N ILE A 74 -5.94 12.37 9.36
CA ILE A 74 -6.63 11.08 9.43
C ILE A 74 -5.96 10.18 10.47
N ALA A 75 -4.62 10.05 10.44
CA ALA A 75 -3.87 9.24 11.39
C ALA A 75 -4.15 9.59 12.85
N TYR A 76 -4.33 10.87 13.17
CA TYR A 76 -4.68 11.28 14.53
C TYR A 76 -6.16 11.03 14.85
N LYS A 77 -7.05 11.28 13.89
CA LYS A 77 -8.50 11.13 14.08
C LYS A 77 -8.90 9.66 14.28
N ILE A 78 -8.37 8.73 13.48
CA ILE A 78 -8.71 7.29 13.59
C ILE A 78 -8.29 6.66 14.92
N ARG A 79 -7.26 7.18 15.59
CA ARG A 79 -6.80 6.69 16.91
C ARG A 79 -7.76 6.97 18.03
N THR A 80 -8.64 7.95 17.88
CA THR A 80 -9.57 8.42 18.89
C THR A 80 -11.02 8.42 18.42
N ALA A 81 -11.29 8.03 17.17
CA ALA A 81 -12.62 7.94 16.62
C ALA A 81 -13.38 6.77 17.27
N SER A 82 -14.68 6.98 17.50
CA SER A 82 -15.60 5.86 17.78
C SER A 82 -15.79 5.07 16.49
N CYS A 83 -15.63 3.77 16.55
CA CYS A 83 -15.92 2.85 15.45
C CYS A 83 -17.41 2.44 15.44
N ASP A 84 -18.30 3.27 15.99
CA ASP A 84 -19.74 2.99 15.98
C ASP A 84 -20.24 2.90 14.54
N LYS A 85 -20.92 1.82 14.26
CA LYS A 85 -21.53 1.53 12.95
C LYS A 85 -22.75 2.43 12.73
N MET A 86 -22.52 3.67 12.38
CA MET A 86 -23.52 4.46 11.65
C MET A 86 -23.35 4.16 10.17
N ALA A 87 -23.81 2.99 9.74
CA ALA A 87 -23.79 2.63 8.33
C ALA A 87 -24.65 3.62 7.55
N CYS A 88 -24.01 4.43 6.73
CA CYS A 88 -24.63 5.15 5.63
C CYS A 88 -24.40 4.36 4.32
N PHE A 89 -25.25 4.54 3.34
CA PHE A 89 -25.01 4.00 2.00
C PHE A 89 -24.68 5.16 1.07
N ASN A 90 -23.68 4.99 0.22
CA ASN A 90 -23.40 5.97 -0.83
C ASN A 90 -24.45 5.89 -1.95
N GLU A 91 -24.37 6.77 -2.95
CA GLU A 91 -25.31 6.83 -4.09
C GLU A 91 -25.32 5.54 -4.93
N PHE A 92 -24.31 4.68 -4.78
CA PHE A 92 -24.15 3.40 -5.49
C PHE A 92 -24.51 2.18 -4.64
N GLY A 93 -24.90 2.38 -3.37
CA GLY A 93 -25.37 1.33 -2.47
C GLY A 93 -24.27 0.60 -1.71
N ASP A 94 -23.03 1.14 -1.68
CA ASP A 94 -21.97 0.63 -0.81
C ASP A 94 -22.17 1.12 0.63
N GLU A 95 -21.91 0.24 1.61
CA GLU A 95 -21.98 0.55 3.03
C GLU A 95 -20.79 1.43 3.44
N GLN A 96 -21.07 2.64 3.93
CA GLN A 96 -20.06 3.57 4.42
C GLN A 96 -20.05 3.59 5.94
N LEU A 97 -18.85 3.59 6.52
CA LEU A 97 -18.67 3.82 7.95
C LEU A 97 -18.51 5.33 8.22
N ALA A 98 -18.88 5.79 9.41
CA ALA A 98 -18.68 7.19 9.79
C ALA A 98 -17.21 7.63 9.68
N ILE A 99 -16.27 6.71 9.82
CA ILE A 99 -14.84 6.96 9.71
C ILE A 99 -14.40 7.15 8.23
N ASP A 100 -15.05 6.47 7.28
CA ASP A 100 -14.79 6.65 5.84
C ASP A 100 -15.21 8.06 5.41
N ILE A 101 -16.40 8.50 5.81
CA ILE A 101 -16.91 9.85 5.55
C ILE A 101 -15.99 10.91 6.18
N LEU A 102 -15.52 10.67 7.40
CA LEU A 102 -14.58 11.57 8.06
C LEU A 102 -13.27 11.68 7.26
N ALA A 103 -12.68 10.56 6.87
CA ALA A 103 -11.44 10.53 6.10
C ALA A 103 -11.63 11.19 4.72
N ASN A 104 -12.76 10.91 4.05
CA ASN A 104 -13.15 11.50 2.80
C ASN A 104 -13.18 13.03 2.89
N ASN A 105 -13.91 13.59 3.85
CA ASN A 105 -14.04 15.03 4.02
C ASN A 105 -12.69 15.70 4.33
N VAL A 106 -11.86 15.08 5.18
CA VAL A 106 -10.50 15.60 5.48
C VAL A 106 -9.65 15.71 4.22
N ILE A 107 -9.72 14.74 3.31
CA ILE A 107 -8.94 14.79 2.06
C ILE A 107 -9.49 15.89 1.16
N PHE A 108 -10.80 15.95 0.90
CA PHE A 108 -11.41 16.99 0.07
C PHE A 108 -11.07 18.40 0.57
N ASP A 109 -11.17 18.66 1.89
CA ASP A 109 -10.86 19.95 2.49
C ASP A 109 -9.40 20.36 2.28
N ASN A 110 -8.46 19.44 2.49
CA ASN A 110 -7.03 19.68 2.27
C ASN A 110 -6.70 19.93 0.78
N LEU A 111 -7.31 19.15 -0.13
CA LEU A 111 -7.13 19.34 -1.57
C LEU A 111 -7.67 20.70 -2.03
N LYS A 112 -8.86 21.09 -1.58
CA LYS A 112 -9.47 22.37 -1.86
C LYS A 112 -8.61 23.53 -1.33
N ALA A 113 -8.13 23.43 -0.09
CA ALA A 113 -7.28 24.45 0.52
C ALA A 113 -5.91 24.59 -0.19
N SER A 114 -5.44 23.59 -0.93
CA SER A 114 -4.18 23.64 -1.67
C SER A 114 -4.18 24.66 -2.81
N GLY A 115 -5.35 24.90 -3.42
CA GLY A 115 -5.52 25.73 -4.62
C GLY A 115 -4.83 25.17 -5.88
N ALA A 116 -4.31 23.93 -5.83
CA ALA A 116 -3.55 23.32 -6.92
C ALA A 116 -4.30 22.18 -7.63
N VAL A 117 -5.48 21.81 -7.12
CA VAL A 117 -6.29 20.72 -7.63
C VAL A 117 -7.51 21.28 -8.34
N ALA A 118 -7.73 20.88 -9.59
CA ALA A 118 -8.87 21.25 -10.41
C ALA A 118 -10.10 20.44 -10.04
N THR A 119 -9.92 19.11 -9.98
CA THR A 119 -10.98 18.13 -9.78
C THR A 119 -10.51 17.05 -8.81
N ALA A 120 -11.38 16.61 -7.94
CA ALA A 120 -11.15 15.43 -7.10
C ALA A 120 -12.34 14.48 -7.18
N SER A 121 -12.05 13.19 -6.97
CA SER A 121 -13.04 12.10 -6.89
C SER A 121 -12.55 11.07 -5.89
N SER A 122 -13.47 10.44 -5.17
CA SER A 122 -13.12 9.37 -4.23
C SER A 122 -14.02 8.15 -4.41
N GLU A 123 -13.61 7.03 -3.83
CA GLU A 123 -14.43 5.83 -3.77
C GLU A 123 -15.78 6.11 -3.09
N GLU A 124 -15.79 6.96 -2.06
CA GLU A 124 -16.97 7.33 -1.29
C GLU A 124 -17.84 8.39 -1.98
N THR A 125 -17.23 9.19 -2.86
CA THR A 125 -17.90 10.21 -3.67
C THR A 125 -17.39 10.09 -5.11
N PRO A 126 -17.91 9.14 -5.90
CA PRO A 126 -17.34 8.77 -7.21
C PRO A 126 -17.77 9.74 -8.34
N THR A 127 -17.99 11.00 -8.01
CA THR A 127 -18.22 12.13 -8.91
C THR A 127 -16.94 12.94 -9.11
N GLU A 128 -16.78 13.56 -10.26
CA GLU A 128 -15.68 14.49 -10.53
C GLU A 128 -16.02 15.88 -9.96
N ASP A 129 -15.61 16.14 -8.70
CA ASP A 129 -15.97 17.36 -7.99
C ASP A 129 -14.95 18.48 -8.22
N PRO A 130 -15.40 19.71 -8.57
CA PRO A 130 -14.50 20.83 -8.79
C PRO A 130 -13.89 21.33 -7.47
N MET A 131 -12.55 21.43 -7.42
CA MET A 131 -11.79 21.88 -6.23
C MET A 131 -11.45 23.38 -6.28
N GLY A 132 -11.72 24.07 -7.38
CA GLY A 132 -11.46 25.51 -7.54
C GLY A 132 -10.01 25.88 -7.84
N GLY A 133 -9.10 24.89 -7.91
CA GLY A 133 -7.72 25.07 -8.33
C GLY A 133 -7.52 24.77 -9.81
N SER A 134 -6.27 24.45 -10.19
CA SER A 134 -5.94 24.11 -11.58
C SER A 134 -4.62 23.35 -11.70
N GLY A 135 -4.51 22.53 -12.73
CA GLY A 135 -3.27 21.86 -13.13
C GLY A 135 -3.26 20.37 -12.87
N TYR A 136 -3.88 19.92 -11.81
CA TYR A 136 -3.93 18.49 -11.44
C TYR A 136 -5.32 18.08 -10.99
N SER A 137 -5.63 16.80 -11.21
CA SER A 137 -6.80 16.13 -10.66
C SER A 137 -6.35 14.99 -9.76
N VAL A 138 -7.07 14.75 -8.67
CA VAL A 138 -6.71 13.74 -7.66
C VAL A 138 -7.87 12.76 -7.48
N ALA A 139 -7.56 11.47 -7.54
CA ALA A 139 -8.50 10.42 -7.19
C ALA A 139 -7.94 9.61 -6.00
N PHE A 140 -8.83 9.18 -5.10
CA PHE A 140 -8.39 8.51 -3.88
C PHE A 140 -9.44 7.55 -3.31
N ASP A 141 -8.94 6.50 -2.63
CA ASP A 141 -9.68 5.74 -1.63
C ASP A 141 -9.30 6.32 -0.26
N PRO A 142 -10.26 6.89 0.49
CA PRO A 142 -9.94 7.56 1.75
C PRO A 142 -9.49 6.59 2.84
N LEU A 143 -10.01 5.35 2.86
CA LEU A 143 -9.70 4.41 3.93
C LEU A 143 -9.83 2.93 3.50
N ASP A 144 -8.86 2.46 2.70
CA ASP A 144 -8.75 1.03 2.33
C ASP A 144 -8.69 0.14 3.59
N GLY A 145 -9.54 -0.88 3.59
CA GLY A 145 -9.63 -1.83 4.69
C GLY A 145 -10.47 -1.33 5.88
N SER A 146 -11.34 -0.34 5.72
CA SER A 146 -12.18 0.19 6.79
C SER A 146 -13.01 -0.87 7.51
N SER A 147 -13.37 -1.97 6.83
CA SER A 147 -14.12 -3.09 7.42
C SER A 147 -13.42 -3.83 8.57
N VAL A 148 -12.11 -3.64 8.75
CA VAL A 148 -11.31 -4.27 9.81
C VAL A 148 -10.75 -3.27 10.84
N ILE A 149 -11.12 -1.99 10.73
CA ILE A 149 -10.61 -0.94 11.62
C ILE A 149 -11.05 -1.12 13.06
N ASP A 150 -12.29 -1.59 13.27
CA ASP A 150 -12.85 -1.88 14.59
C ASP A 150 -12.13 -3.03 15.31
N THR A 151 -11.43 -3.87 14.56
CA THR A 151 -10.60 -4.95 15.09
C THR A 151 -9.14 -4.52 15.31
N ASN A 152 -8.85 -3.22 15.15
CA ASN A 152 -7.54 -2.61 15.35
C ASN A 152 -6.45 -3.11 14.39
N PHE A 153 -6.84 -3.51 13.18
CA PHE A 153 -5.90 -3.81 12.10
C PHE A 153 -5.41 -2.52 11.42
N ALA A 154 -4.25 -2.62 10.76
CA ALA A 154 -3.75 -1.53 9.93
C ALA A 154 -4.67 -1.33 8.72
N VAL A 155 -4.99 -0.07 8.45
CA VAL A 155 -5.78 0.39 7.30
C VAL A 155 -4.97 1.45 6.54
N GLY A 156 -5.46 1.93 5.41
CA GLY A 156 -4.69 2.90 4.64
C GLY A 156 -5.50 3.84 3.77
N THR A 157 -4.84 4.84 3.22
CA THR A 157 -5.36 5.72 2.16
C THR A 157 -4.60 5.45 0.88
N ILE A 158 -5.29 5.42 -0.26
CA ILE A 158 -4.68 5.30 -1.60
C ILE A 158 -4.99 6.57 -2.37
N TRP A 159 -4.04 7.09 -3.15
CA TRP A 159 -4.30 8.24 -4.00
C TRP A 159 -3.42 8.27 -5.25
N GLY A 160 -3.95 8.89 -6.31
CA GLY A 160 -3.25 9.20 -7.54
C GLY A 160 -3.50 10.64 -7.98
N CYS A 161 -2.51 11.25 -8.64
CA CYS A 161 -2.56 12.62 -9.13
C CYS A 161 -2.24 12.63 -10.62
N TRP A 162 -3.20 13.09 -11.43
CA TRP A 162 -3.10 13.19 -12.88
C TRP A 162 -3.00 14.65 -13.32
N PRO A 163 -2.39 14.96 -14.48
CA PRO A 163 -2.40 16.29 -15.04
C PRO A 163 -3.78 16.63 -15.62
N GLY A 164 -4.15 17.88 -15.57
CA GLY A 164 -5.40 18.37 -16.14
C GLY A 164 -6.55 18.43 -15.14
N ASP A 165 -7.77 18.41 -15.67
CA ASP A 165 -9.02 18.64 -14.93
C ASP A 165 -10.02 17.48 -15.02
N LYS A 166 -9.59 16.32 -15.56
CA LYS A 166 -10.44 15.13 -15.73
C LYS A 166 -9.80 13.90 -15.13
N LEU A 167 -10.64 12.99 -14.69
CA LEU A 167 -10.29 11.69 -14.13
C LEU A 167 -10.86 10.51 -14.95
N THR A 168 -11.54 10.82 -16.07
CA THR A 168 -12.02 9.86 -17.06
C THR A 168 -11.40 10.11 -18.43
N GLY A 169 -11.30 9.09 -19.29
CA GLY A 169 -10.58 9.16 -20.56
C GLY A 169 -9.04 9.19 -20.40
N ILE A 170 -8.53 8.74 -19.27
CA ILE A 170 -7.12 8.72 -18.89
C ILE A 170 -6.62 7.31 -18.62
N SER A 171 -5.35 7.15 -18.27
CA SER A 171 -4.79 5.88 -17.82
C SER A 171 -3.80 6.07 -16.67
N GLY A 172 -3.39 4.99 -16.02
CA GLY A 172 -2.36 5.02 -14.98
C GLY A 172 -1.00 5.50 -15.48
N ARG A 173 -0.71 5.39 -16.79
CA ARG A 173 0.54 5.90 -17.39
C ARG A 173 0.68 7.42 -17.32
N GLN A 174 -0.40 8.14 -17.14
CA GLN A 174 -0.40 9.61 -17.07
C GLN A 174 -0.20 10.14 -15.64
N LEU A 175 -0.13 9.26 -14.63
CA LEU A 175 0.11 9.65 -13.23
C LEU A 175 1.39 10.50 -13.10
N LYS A 176 1.28 11.60 -12.37
CA LYS A 176 2.38 12.48 -11.99
C LYS A 176 2.88 12.22 -10.58
N ALA A 177 1.98 11.76 -9.73
CA ALA A 177 2.29 11.25 -8.41
C ALA A 177 1.27 10.18 -8.00
N ALA A 178 1.68 9.24 -7.18
CA ALA A 178 0.78 8.33 -6.48
C ALA A 178 1.33 8.04 -5.09
N GLY A 179 0.45 7.69 -4.16
CA GLY A 179 0.87 7.34 -2.81
C GLY A 179 -0.12 6.42 -2.10
N ILE A 180 0.40 5.72 -1.12
CA ILE A 180 -0.38 5.00 -0.11
C ILE A 180 0.06 5.44 1.29
N ALA A 181 -0.88 5.70 2.16
CA ALA A 181 -0.63 5.88 3.59
C ALA A 181 -1.01 4.62 4.35
N VAL A 182 -0.17 4.18 5.28
CA VAL A 182 -0.46 3.05 6.17
C VAL A 182 -0.66 3.58 7.59
N TYR A 183 -1.82 3.33 8.15
CA TYR A 183 -2.18 3.66 9.53
C TYR A 183 -2.10 2.39 10.37
N GLY A 184 -0.96 2.16 10.97
CA GLY A 184 -0.65 0.98 11.79
C GLY A 184 0.16 1.38 13.03
N PRO A 185 1.01 0.47 13.56
CA PRO A 185 1.90 0.79 14.69
C PRO A 185 2.80 2.01 14.42
N ARG A 186 3.10 2.26 13.16
CA ARG A 186 3.70 3.50 12.64
C ARG A 186 2.83 4.03 11.52
N THR A 187 2.73 5.35 11.41
CA THR A 187 2.10 5.96 10.24
C THR A 187 3.18 6.26 9.21
N THR A 188 3.05 5.66 8.02
CA THR A 188 3.99 5.85 6.92
C THR A 188 3.25 6.20 5.64
N ILE A 189 3.90 6.95 4.73
CA ILE A 189 3.44 7.15 3.36
C ILE A 189 4.52 6.65 2.41
N THR A 190 4.14 5.78 1.50
CA THR A 190 4.94 5.47 0.31
C THR A 190 4.42 6.27 -0.86
N VAL A 191 5.31 7.01 -1.53
CA VAL A 191 4.96 7.93 -2.63
C VAL A 191 5.96 7.80 -3.76
N ALA A 192 5.49 7.97 -5.00
CA ALA A 192 6.33 8.09 -6.20
C ALA A 192 5.92 9.31 -7.03
N LEU A 193 6.91 9.93 -7.68
CA LEU A 193 6.74 11.03 -8.63
C LEU A 193 7.20 10.58 -10.03
N ASP A 194 6.63 11.19 -11.08
CA ASP A 194 6.98 10.84 -12.46
C ASP A 194 8.44 11.19 -12.81
N ASN A 195 8.93 12.31 -12.31
CA ASN A 195 10.28 12.82 -12.54
C ASN A 195 11.37 12.23 -11.63
N LEU A 196 11.00 11.38 -10.68
CA LEU A 196 11.96 10.67 -9.83
C LEU A 196 11.92 9.16 -10.13
N PRO A 197 13.07 8.48 -10.05
CA PRO A 197 13.10 7.03 -10.00
C PRO A 197 12.52 6.56 -8.66
N HIS A 198 12.02 5.31 -8.63
CA HIS A 198 11.68 4.58 -7.42
C HIS A 198 10.49 5.13 -6.61
N SER A 199 10.06 4.34 -5.65
CA SER A 199 9.08 4.71 -4.63
C SER A 199 9.78 5.01 -3.32
N HIS A 200 9.31 6.03 -2.59
CA HIS A 200 9.96 6.55 -1.40
C HIS A 200 9.03 6.47 -0.19
N GLU A 201 9.54 5.99 0.94
CA GLU A 201 8.79 5.93 2.20
C GLU A 201 9.11 7.12 3.10
N PHE A 202 8.06 7.69 3.68
CA PHE A 202 8.10 8.72 4.71
C PHE A 202 7.45 8.21 5.99
N LEU A 203 8.07 8.50 7.11
CA LEU A 203 7.55 8.23 8.44
C LEU A 203 6.98 9.51 9.05
N LEU A 204 5.77 9.45 9.56
CA LEU A 204 5.27 10.49 10.46
C LEU A 204 5.96 10.35 11.81
N VAL A 205 6.70 11.38 12.22
CA VAL A 205 7.32 11.40 13.54
C VAL A 205 6.24 11.71 14.58
N ASP A 206 5.93 10.75 15.40
CA ASP A 206 4.88 10.81 16.42
C ASP A 206 5.50 10.49 17.80
N ASP A 207 6.44 11.32 18.21
CA ASP A 207 7.12 11.25 19.49
C ASP A 207 7.17 12.64 20.16
N PHE A 208 7.81 12.73 21.31
CA PHE A 208 7.94 13.98 22.07
C PHE A 208 9.15 14.84 21.61
N SER A 209 9.73 14.56 20.45
CA SER A 209 10.85 15.33 19.91
C SER A 209 10.39 16.64 19.26
N ALA A 210 11.37 17.51 18.93
CA ALA A 210 11.14 18.72 18.15
C ALA A 210 10.66 18.42 16.69
N MET A 211 10.79 17.17 16.24
CA MET A 211 10.36 16.72 14.91
C MET A 211 8.92 16.23 14.89
N HIS A 212 8.19 16.27 16.01
CA HIS A 212 6.81 15.80 16.11
C HIS A 212 5.92 16.37 15.00
N GLY A 213 5.19 15.50 14.34
CA GLY A 213 4.28 15.86 13.26
C GLY A 213 4.95 16.13 11.90
N GLN A 214 6.27 15.93 11.78
CA GLN A 214 6.97 16.03 10.49
C GLN A 214 6.99 14.68 9.78
N TRP A 215 7.00 14.73 8.44
CA TRP A 215 7.21 13.58 7.58
C TRP A 215 8.66 13.51 7.15
N ILE A 216 9.35 12.45 7.53
CA ILE A 216 10.77 12.26 7.29
C ILE A 216 10.98 11.08 6.33
N LYS A 217 11.79 11.27 5.27
CA LYS A 217 12.13 10.21 4.33
C LYS A 217 12.95 9.13 5.04
N THR A 218 12.46 7.89 5.04
CA THR A 218 13.10 6.78 5.75
C THR A 218 13.63 5.69 4.83
N ASN A 219 13.04 5.53 3.65
CA ASN A 219 13.38 4.43 2.77
C ASN A 219 13.19 4.78 1.28
N GLU A 220 13.75 3.90 0.43
CA GLU A 220 13.60 3.95 -1.03
C GLU A 220 13.48 2.52 -1.54
N PHE A 221 12.43 2.25 -2.31
CA PHE A 221 12.13 0.91 -2.84
C PHE A 221 12.52 0.86 -4.33
N MET A 222 13.51 0.04 -4.66
CA MET A 222 14.14 -0.02 -5.98
C MET A 222 13.94 -1.35 -6.70
N SER A 223 13.55 -2.41 -5.98
CA SER A 223 13.38 -3.74 -6.57
C SER A 223 12.45 -4.60 -5.72
N ILE A 224 11.62 -5.38 -6.41
CA ILE A 224 10.78 -6.41 -5.81
C ILE A 224 11.16 -7.74 -6.47
N GLY A 225 11.84 -8.60 -5.71
CA GLY A 225 12.31 -9.91 -6.17
C GLY A 225 11.36 -11.04 -5.79
N GLU A 226 11.71 -12.24 -6.26
CA GLU A 226 11.05 -13.47 -5.82
C GLU A 226 11.30 -13.71 -4.33
N GLY A 227 10.35 -14.26 -3.60
CA GLY A 227 10.55 -14.45 -2.17
C GLY A 227 9.51 -15.30 -1.46
N LYS A 228 8.79 -16.13 -2.17
CA LYS A 228 7.83 -17.09 -1.61
C LYS A 228 6.86 -16.49 -0.58
N LEU A 229 6.36 -15.29 -0.88
CA LEU A 229 5.37 -14.58 -0.09
C LEU A 229 4.20 -14.19 -1.00
N PHE A 230 2.96 -14.52 -0.61
CA PHE A 230 1.79 -14.21 -1.41
C PHE A 230 0.62 -13.73 -0.56
N ALA A 231 -0.17 -12.81 -1.12
CA ALA A 231 -1.38 -12.24 -0.56
C ALA A 231 -2.55 -12.44 -1.54
N PRO A 232 -3.34 -13.53 -1.39
CA PRO A 232 -4.39 -13.88 -2.34
C PRO A 232 -5.72 -13.23 -1.97
N GLY A 233 -6.05 -12.11 -2.57
CA GLY A 233 -7.39 -11.52 -2.51
C GLY A 233 -8.41 -12.33 -3.30
N ASN A 234 -9.70 -12.18 -2.93
CA ASN A 234 -10.83 -12.88 -3.55
C ASN A 234 -10.62 -14.40 -3.70
N LEU A 235 -10.12 -15.06 -2.65
CA LEU A 235 -9.80 -16.49 -2.70
C LEU A 235 -11.00 -17.37 -3.13
N ARG A 236 -12.24 -16.87 -2.93
CA ARG A 236 -13.47 -17.55 -3.41
C ARG A 236 -13.45 -17.80 -4.91
N ALA A 237 -12.76 -16.98 -5.68
CA ALA A 237 -12.65 -17.13 -7.12
C ALA A 237 -11.96 -18.45 -7.55
N THR A 238 -11.21 -19.10 -6.67
CA THR A 238 -10.63 -20.43 -6.96
C THR A 238 -11.68 -21.50 -7.24
N GLN A 239 -12.92 -21.31 -6.78
CA GLN A 239 -14.00 -22.28 -6.97
C GLN A 239 -14.43 -22.43 -8.44
N ASP A 240 -14.28 -21.39 -9.25
CA ASP A 240 -14.75 -21.37 -10.62
C ASP A 240 -13.79 -20.64 -11.60
N ASN A 241 -12.58 -20.33 -11.15
CA ASN A 241 -11.43 -19.95 -11.98
C ASN A 241 -10.32 -21.00 -11.85
N PRO A 242 -10.25 -21.99 -12.77
CA PRO A 242 -9.26 -23.06 -12.68
C PRO A 242 -7.81 -22.57 -12.69
N GLY A 243 -7.52 -21.49 -13.42
CA GLY A 243 -6.16 -20.90 -13.45
C GLY A 243 -5.76 -20.31 -12.10
N TYR A 244 -6.70 -19.69 -11.38
CA TYR A 244 -6.43 -19.21 -10.04
C TYR A 244 -6.29 -20.34 -9.02
N GLN A 245 -7.08 -21.40 -9.18
CA GLN A 245 -6.93 -22.61 -8.38
C GLN A 245 -5.54 -23.24 -8.59
N GLU A 246 -5.08 -23.38 -9.84
CA GLU A 246 -3.76 -23.90 -10.17
C GLU A 246 -2.65 -23.03 -9.59
N LEU A 247 -2.75 -21.70 -9.71
CA LEU A 247 -1.81 -20.75 -9.14
C LEU A 247 -1.74 -20.86 -7.61
N PHE A 248 -2.89 -20.98 -6.95
CA PHE A 248 -2.94 -21.14 -5.50
C PHE A 248 -2.29 -22.47 -5.07
N GLN A 249 -2.59 -23.55 -5.78
CA GLN A 249 -1.97 -24.86 -5.52
C GLN A 249 -0.46 -24.82 -5.70
N TYR A 250 0.04 -24.14 -6.74
CA TYR A 250 1.48 -23.90 -6.93
C TYR A 250 2.12 -23.24 -5.70
N TYR A 251 1.49 -22.22 -5.12
CA TYR A 251 2.03 -21.58 -3.91
C TYR A 251 2.08 -22.53 -2.72
N MET A 252 1.06 -23.35 -2.53
CA MET A 252 1.03 -24.34 -1.44
C MET A 252 2.13 -25.40 -1.60
N GLU A 253 2.26 -25.98 -2.78
CA GLU A 253 3.27 -27.02 -3.08
C GLU A 253 4.71 -26.50 -2.99
N ASN A 254 4.92 -25.23 -3.31
CA ASN A 254 6.24 -24.59 -3.24
C ASN A 254 6.53 -23.89 -1.91
N MET A 255 5.70 -24.13 -0.88
CA MET A 255 5.87 -23.63 0.49
C MET A 255 5.94 -22.10 0.55
N TYR A 256 5.05 -21.40 -0.16
CA TYR A 256 4.91 -19.96 -0.04
C TYR A 256 4.27 -19.58 1.28
N GLN A 257 4.70 -18.46 1.84
CA GLN A 257 4.15 -17.93 3.07
C GLN A 257 2.95 -17.03 2.76
N LEU A 258 1.78 -17.41 3.28
CA LEU A 258 0.58 -16.58 3.20
C LEU A 258 0.74 -15.33 4.07
N ARG A 259 0.43 -14.18 3.48
CA ARG A 259 0.33 -12.89 4.14
C ARG A 259 -0.86 -12.14 3.55
N TYR A 260 -1.95 -12.10 4.28
CA TYR A 260 -3.18 -11.42 3.85
C TYR A 260 -3.89 -10.84 5.07
N THR A 261 -4.01 -9.52 5.13
CA THR A 261 -4.57 -8.79 6.27
C THR A 261 -6.05 -8.43 6.08
N GLY A 262 -6.49 -8.39 4.85
CA GLY A 262 -7.84 -7.94 4.47
C GLY A 262 -7.90 -6.52 3.89
N GLY A 263 -6.88 -5.68 4.14
CA GLY A 263 -6.68 -4.40 3.49
C GLY A 263 -5.60 -4.50 2.41
N MET A 264 -5.81 -3.88 1.25
CA MET A 264 -4.85 -3.94 0.15
C MET A 264 -3.60 -3.11 0.46
N VAL A 265 -3.76 -1.95 1.08
CA VAL A 265 -2.63 -1.06 1.42
C VAL A 265 -1.60 -1.74 2.32
N PRO A 266 -1.93 -2.34 3.46
CA PRO A 266 -0.94 -3.00 4.31
C PRO A 266 -0.29 -4.21 3.63
N ASP A 267 -1.03 -4.96 2.81
CA ASP A 267 -0.51 -6.14 2.12
C ASP A 267 0.48 -5.75 1.01
N VAL A 268 0.17 -4.73 0.21
CA VAL A 268 1.07 -4.21 -0.83
C VAL A 268 2.28 -3.49 -0.22
N ASN A 269 2.07 -2.71 0.83
CA ASN A 269 3.19 -2.07 1.54
C ASN A 269 4.18 -3.10 2.08
N GLN A 270 3.70 -4.24 2.58
CA GLN A 270 4.57 -5.32 3.03
C GLN A 270 5.46 -5.86 1.89
N ILE A 271 4.94 -5.98 0.67
CA ILE A 271 5.69 -6.43 -0.51
C ILE A 271 6.82 -5.44 -0.83
N MET A 272 6.54 -4.13 -0.84
CA MET A 272 7.54 -3.10 -1.09
C MET A 272 8.61 -3.07 0.02
N VAL A 273 8.21 -3.06 1.28
CA VAL A 273 9.12 -3.03 2.44
C VAL A 273 10.00 -4.29 2.51
N LYS A 274 9.45 -5.47 2.19
CA LYS A 274 10.22 -6.72 2.15
C LYS A 274 11.00 -6.88 0.86
N GLY A 275 10.68 -6.11 -0.19
CA GLY A 275 11.30 -6.21 -1.51
C GLY A 275 11.05 -7.56 -2.18
N LYS A 276 9.90 -8.20 -1.92
CA LYS A 276 9.57 -9.53 -2.44
C LYS A 276 8.12 -9.91 -2.25
N GLY A 277 7.64 -10.83 -3.11
CA GLY A 277 6.31 -11.41 -3.01
C GLY A 277 5.33 -10.86 -4.04
N VAL A 278 4.07 -11.25 -3.90
CA VAL A 278 2.97 -10.88 -4.80
C VAL A 278 1.67 -10.71 -4.04
N PHE A 279 0.93 -9.66 -4.38
CA PHE A 279 -0.49 -9.50 -4.05
C PHE A 279 -1.30 -9.75 -5.31
N MET A 280 -2.49 -10.33 -5.17
CA MET A 280 -3.44 -10.48 -6.27
C MET A 280 -4.87 -10.39 -5.78
N ASN A 281 -5.76 -9.90 -6.64
CA ASN A 281 -7.21 -9.94 -6.44
C ASN A 281 -7.85 -10.33 -7.77
N VAL A 282 -8.41 -11.54 -7.84
CA VAL A 282 -8.70 -12.26 -9.09
C VAL A 282 -10.19 -12.37 -9.34
N ASN A 283 -10.58 -12.16 -10.60
CA ASN A 283 -11.93 -12.36 -11.08
C ASN A 283 -12.24 -13.84 -11.33
N SER A 284 -13.49 -14.20 -11.12
CA SER A 284 -14.04 -15.46 -11.59
C SER A 284 -15.42 -15.26 -12.24
N LYS A 285 -16.02 -16.35 -12.68
CA LYS A 285 -17.37 -16.29 -13.25
C LYS A 285 -18.41 -15.81 -12.22
N LYS A 286 -18.29 -16.25 -10.96
CA LYS A 286 -19.26 -15.97 -9.90
C LYS A 286 -18.88 -14.81 -9.01
N THR A 287 -17.57 -14.53 -8.86
CA THR A 287 -17.08 -13.50 -7.98
C THR A 287 -16.13 -12.57 -8.73
N LYS A 288 -16.41 -11.27 -8.69
CA LYS A 288 -15.59 -10.24 -9.31
C LYS A 288 -14.77 -9.50 -8.28
N SER A 289 -13.58 -9.04 -8.68
CA SER A 289 -12.84 -8.03 -7.96
C SER A 289 -13.67 -6.75 -7.88
N LYS A 290 -13.68 -6.13 -6.72
CA LYS A 290 -14.35 -4.85 -6.52
C LYS A 290 -13.36 -3.67 -6.60
N LEU A 291 -12.08 -3.93 -6.82
CA LEU A 291 -11.04 -2.90 -6.84
C LEU A 291 -11.26 -1.96 -8.03
N ARG A 292 -11.43 -0.66 -7.73
CA ARG A 292 -11.67 0.38 -8.74
C ARG A 292 -10.36 0.82 -9.37
N VAL A 293 -10.36 0.92 -10.70
CA VAL A 293 -9.13 1.24 -11.44
C VAL A 293 -8.60 2.61 -11.05
N LEU A 294 -9.49 3.59 -10.93
CA LEU A 294 -9.14 4.98 -10.67
C LEU A 294 -8.57 5.21 -9.27
N TYR A 295 -9.25 4.68 -8.26
CA TYR A 295 -8.96 5.01 -6.85
C TYR A 295 -7.89 4.12 -6.23
N GLU A 296 -7.78 2.85 -6.69
CA GLU A 296 -7.00 1.82 -6.04
C GLU A 296 -5.96 1.20 -6.99
N VAL A 297 -6.43 0.66 -8.15
CA VAL A 297 -5.59 -0.19 -9.01
C VAL A 297 -4.46 0.59 -9.65
N ALA A 298 -4.76 1.72 -10.30
CA ALA A 298 -3.75 2.50 -11.02
C ALA A 298 -2.73 3.17 -10.08
N PRO A 299 -3.11 3.81 -8.95
CA PRO A 299 -2.14 4.36 -8.01
C PRO A 299 -1.18 3.33 -7.43
N ILE A 300 -1.69 2.16 -7.02
CA ILE A 300 -0.84 1.08 -6.47
C ILE A 300 0.06 0.48 -7.56
N ALA A 301 -0.48 0.24 -8.77
CA ALA A 301 0.33 -0.23 -9.90
C ALA A 301 1.52 0.70 -10.18
N TYR A 302 1.28 2.01 -10.12
CA TYR A 302 2.32 3.01 -10.30
C TYR A 302 3.43 2.90 -9.25
N LEU A 303 3.06 2.77 -7.98
CA LEU A 303 4.02 2.59 -6.88
C LEU A 303 4.85 1.32 -7.03
N ILE A 304 4.21 0.20 -7.37
CA ILE A 304 4.87 -1.10 -7.53
C ILE A 304 5.83 -1.09 -8.71
N GLU A 305 5.44 -0.52 -9.86
CA GLU A 305 6.32 -0.44 -11.02
C GLU A 305 7.50 0.52 -10.76
N LYS A 306 7.28 1.63 -10.06
CA LYS A 306 8.35 2.53 -9.59
C LYS A 306 9.25 1.85 -8.54
N ALA A 307 8.76 0.89 -7.77
CA ALA A 307 9.55 0.08 -6.85
C ALA A 307 10.29 -1.09 -7.54
N GLY A 308 10.26 -1.17 -8.87
CA GLY A 308 10.96 -2.20 -9.63
C GLY A 308 10.24 -3.55 -9.69
N GLY A 309 8.95 -3.58 -9.34
CA GLY A 309 8.05 -4.71 -9.55
C GLY A 309 7.30 -4.60 -10.89
N LEU A 310 6.29 -5.46 -11.05
CA LEU A 310 5.31 -5.40 -12.14
C LEU A 310 3.90 -5.33 -11.58
N SER A 311 3.00 -4.81 -12.41
CA SER A 311 1.56 -4.91 -12.24
C SER A 311 0.93 -5.56 -13.45
N SER A 312 -0.17 -6.29 -13.28
CA SER A 312 -0.90 -6.86 -14.42
C SER A 312 -2.37 -7.06 -14.10
N GLU A 313 -3.23 -6.80 -15.09
CA GLU A 313 -4.65 -7.16 -15.05
C GLU A 313 -4.94 -8.57 -15.61
N GLY A 314 -3.88 -9.27 -16.04
CA GLY A 314 -3.92 -10.63 -16.60
C GLY A 314 -3.23 -10.77 -17.95
N GLU A 315 -2.96 -9.67 -18.66
CA GLU A 315 -2.32 -9.69 -19.98
C GLU A 315 -1.30 -8.56 -20.14
N LYS A 316 -1.62 -7.40 -19.57
CA LYS A 316 -0.79 -6.18 -19.66
C LYS A 316 -0.71 -5.48 -18.32
N SER A 317 0.19 -4.52 -18.22
CA SER A 317 0.27 -3.69 -17.02
C SER A 317 -1.07 -3.06 -16.67
N ALA A 318 -1.39 -3.04 -15.38
CA ALA A 318 -2.59 -2.38 -14.87
C ALA A 318 -2.59 -0.86 -15.17
N LEU A 319 -1.41 -0.24 -15.39
CA LEU A 319 -1.30 1.15 -15.80
C LEU A 319 -1.79 1.42 -17.24
N ASP A 320 -1.89 0.38 -18.09
CA ASP A 320 -2.35 0.49 -19.47
C ASP A 320 -3.89 0.37 -19.61
N ILE A 321 -4.60 0.21 -18.50
CA ILE A 321 -6.07 0.21 -18.48
C ILE A 321 -6.55 1.63 -18.78
N SER A 322 -7.45 1.78 -19.79
CA SER A 322 -8.21 3.01 -19.99
C SER A 322 -9.23 3.16 -18.87
N ILE A 323 -9.27 4.31 -18.24
CA ILE A 323 -10.22 4.64 -17.18
C ILE A 323 -11.38 5.39 -17.83
N ASP A 324 -12.41 4.67 -18.20
CA ASP A 324 -13.56 5.22 -18.95
C ASP A 324 -14.65 5.74 -18.01
N THR A 325 -14.76 5.16 -16.82
CA THR A 325 -15.66 5.59 -15.75
C THR A 325 -14.98 5.52 -14.39
N THR A 326 -15.45 6.32 -13.44
CA THR A 326 -14.94 6.36 -12.06
C THR A 326 -15.12 5.03 -11.32
N GLU A 327 -16.17 4.28 -11.65
CA GLU A 327 -16.55 3.01 -11.01
C GLU A 327 -15.97 1.76 -11.70
N GLN A 328 -15.13 1.94 -12.73
CA GLN A 328 -14.55 0.81 -13.46
C GLN A 328 -13.68 -0.04 -12.54
N THR A 329 -13.95 -1.34 -12.51
CA THR A 329 -13.18 -2.30 -11.70
C THR A 329 -12.27 -3.17 -12.55
N SER A 330 -11.24 -3.75 -11.91
CA SER A 330 -10.36 -4.73 -12.54
C SER A 330 -9.87 -5.77 -11.54
N GLN A 331 -9.53 -6.96 -12.04
CA GLN A 331 -8.62 -7.83 -11.32
C GLN A 331 -7.20 -7.29 -11.42
N VAL A 332 -6.31 -7.75 -10.55
CA VAL A 332 -4.92 -7.30 -10.56
C VAL A 332 -3.98 -8.27 -9.85
N ALA A 333 -2.72 -8.27 -10.29
CA ALA A 333 -1.57 -8.80 -9.54
C ALA A 333 -0.48 -7.72 -9.46
N TYR A 334 0.17 -7.62 -8.30
CA TYR A 334 1.26 -6.67 -8.02
C TYR A 334 2.43 -7.39 -7.36
N GLY A 335 3.66 -7.11 -7.77
CA GLY A 335 4.81 -7.57 -7.03
C GLY A 335 5.99 -8.00 -7.90
N SER A 336 6.62 -9.12 -7.51
CA SER A 336 7.76 -9.68 -8.22
C SER A 336 7.44 -9.96 -9.69
N PRO A 337 8.34 -9.61 -10.63
CA PRO A 337 8.13 -9.85 -12.05
C PRO A 337 7.80 -11.31 -12.40
N ASP A 338 8.46 -12.27 -11.75
CA ASP A 338 8.24 -13.68 -12.04
C ASP A 338 6.87 -14.18 -11.56
N GLU A 339 6.40 -13.67 -10.43
CA GLU A 339 5.08 -13.98 -9.91
C GLU A 339 3.95 -13.34 -10.74
N VAL A 340 4.14 -12.11 -11.17
CA VAL A 340 3.17 -11.44 -12.04
C VAL A 340 3.06 -12.14 -13.40
N LYS A 341 4.18 -12.55 -14.00
CA LYS A 341 4.18 -13.35 -15.22
C LYS A 341 3.52 -14.72 -15.03
N ARG A 342 3.69 -15.34 -13.84
CA ARG A 342 2.99 -16.59 -13.51
C ARG A 342 1.48 -16.39 -13.42
N PHE A 343 1.05 -15.28 -12.82
CA PHE A 343 -0.35 -14.88 -12.81
C PHE A 343 -0.90 -14.70 -14.23
N GLU A 344 -0.20 -13.96 -15.11
CA GLU A 344 -0.60 -13.79 -16.51
C GLU A 344 -0.75 -15.13 -17.23
N LYS A 345 0.20 -16.04 -17.03
CA LYS A 345 0.21 -17.35 -17.68
C LYS A 345 -0.94 -18.24 -17.22
N LEU A 346 -1.26 -18.28 -15.95
CA LEU A 346 -2.22 -19.22 -15.37
C LEU A 346 -3.64 -18.65 -15.30
N VAL A 347 -3.77 -17.41 -14.87
CA VAL A 347 -5.08 -16.75 -14.67
C VAL A 347 -5.52 -16.01 -15.94
N GLY A 348 -4.65 -15.13 -16.47
CA GLY A 348 -4.95 -14.34 -17.67
C GLY A 348 -6.16 -13.43 -17.52
N ARG A 349 -6.78 -13.05 -18.66
CA ARG A 349 -7.97 -12.15 -18.76
C ARG A 349 -9.30 -12.86 -18.89
N LYS A 350 -9.38 -14.14 -18.67
CA LYS A 350 -10.56 -14.95 -19.02
C LYS A 350 -11.88 -14.45 -18.41
N TYR A 351 -11.85 -13.76 -17.30
CA TYR A 351 -13.03 -13.32 -16.55
C TYR A 351 -13.10 -11.80 -16.29
N LEU A 352 -12.37 -11.01 -17.06
CA LEU A 352 -12.49 -9.54 -17.08
C LEU A 352 -13.81 -9.09 -17.66
#